data_70dd996e131bbeb8af8fe8fbf530582a
#
_entry.id   70dd996e131bbeb8af8fe8fbf530582a
#
_cell.length_a   1.000
_cell.length_b   1.000
_cell.length_c   1.000
_cell.angle_alpha   90.00
_cell.angle_beta   90.00
_cell.angle_gamma   90.00
#
_symmetry.space_group_name_H-M   'P 1'
#
loop_
_entity.id
_entity.type
_entity.pdbx_description
1 polymer ?
#
loop_
_entity_poly.entity_id
_entity_poly.type
_entity_poly.pdbx_seq_one_letter_code
_entity_poly.pdbx_strand_id
1 'polypeptide(L)'
;SAGTAAIKTLRFFNNCIEITPDNPIVNTLKCDVCKRCIEECPFKAYSFDEKGFPKSDIMKCRRCGVCMGGCPLAAISLGELSIEQLSEMIDTIDKSCLGDDEPVILGFLCKNDAYRAVDDAGLKGIKYPPNFLGIMVPCAGSVNGAIIAKAISTGVDGILIAGCPDN
;
A
#
# COMPACT_ATOMS: atom_id res chain seq x y z
N SER A 1 19.68 -2.88 -7.73
CA SER A 1 21.14 -2.81 -7.91
C SER A 1 21.65 -4.11 -8.54
N ALA A 2 22.83 -4.07 -9.22
CA ALA A 2 23.43 -5.24 -9.87
C ALA A 2 23.63 -6.42 -8.90
N GLY A 3 23.97 -6.16 -7.64
CA GLY A 3 24.11 -7.18 -6.61
C GLY A 3 22.84 -7.97 -6.32
N THR A 4 21.70 -7.29 -6.27
CA THR A 4 20.39 -7.94 -6.03
C THR A 4 19.98 -8.84 -7.21
N ALA A 5 20.28 -8.42 -8.45
CA ALA A 5 20.03 -9.21 -9.64
C ALA A 5 20.92 -10.47 -9.66
N ALA A 6 22.21 -10.35 -9.34
CA ALA A 6 23.16 -11.47 -9.28
C ALA A 6 22.75 -12.53 -8.24
N ILE A 7 22.31 -12.10 -7.04
CA ILE A 7 21.82 -13.02 -6.01
C ILE A 7 20.56 -13.76 -6.46
N LYS A 8 19.61 -13.08 -7.12
CA LYS A 8 18.41 -13.72 -7.68
C LYS A 8 18.76 -14.74 -8.76
N THR A 9 19.73 -14.43 -9.60
CA THR A 9 20.19 -15.34 -10.68
C THR A 9 20.88 -16.58 -10.11
N LEU A 10 21.75 -16.42 -9.10
CA LEU A 10 22.41 -17.55 -8.43
C LEU A 10 21.39 -18.48 -7.73
N ARG A 11 20.35 -17.93 -7.11
CA ARG A 11 19.26 -18.72 -6.52
C ARG A 11 18.48 -19.52 -7.56
N PHE A 12 18.30 -18.97 -8.76
CA PHE A 12 17.66 -19.67 -9.86
C PHE A 12 18.49 -20.87 -10.35
N PHE A 13 19.82 -20.72 -10.45
CA PHE A 13 20.72 -21.79 -10.88
C PHE A 13 20.83 -22.94 -9.88
N ASN A 14 20.59 -22.69 -8.59
CA ASN A 14 20.59 -23.73 -7.56
C ASN A 14 19.24 -24.45 -7.38
N ASN A 15 18.30 -24.31 -8.31
CA ASN A 15 16.95 -24.87 -8.26
C ASN A 15 16.16 -24.56 -6.97
N CYS A 16 16.59 -23.59 -6.18
CA CYS A 16 15.91 -23.12 -4.99
C CYS A 16 15.35 -21.73 -5.25
N ILE A 17 14.04 -21.63 -5.47
CA ILE A 17 13.34 -20.36 -5.42
C ILE A 17 12.93 -20.15 -3.95
N GLU A 18 13.71 -19.41 -3.19
CA GLU A 18 13.26 -18.87 -1.91
C GLU A 18 12.20 -17.79 -2.20
N ILE A 19 10.96 -18.17 -2.07
CA ILE A 19 9.84 -17.23 -2.03
C ILE A 19 9.82 -16.67 -0.62
N THR A 20 10.38 -15.46 -0.42
CA THR A 20 10.14 -14.73 0.82
C THR A 20 8.64 -14.47 0.92
N PRO A 21 8.00 -14.89 2.00
CA PRO A 21 6.56 -14.73 2.15
C PRO A 21 6.20 -13.29 2.52
N ASP A 22 6.19 -12.38 1.54
CA ASP A 22 5.61 -11.04 1.69
C ASP A 22 4.08 -11.08 1.55
N ASN A 23 3.48 -12.16 2.02
CA ASN A 23 2.04 -12.30 2.00
C ASN A 23 1.39 -11.35 2.98
N PRO A 24 0.16 -10.92 2.71
CA PRO A 24 -0.61 -10.19 3.68
C PRO A 24 -0.69 -10.96 5.00
N ILE A 25 -0.35 -10.30 6.08
CA ILE A 25 -0.40 -10.83 7.43
C ILE A 25 -1.73 -10.45 8.04
N VAL A 26 -2.46 -11.44 8.56
CA VAL A 26 -3.73 -11.23 9.24
C VAL A 26 -3.50 -11.25 10.76
N ASN A 27 -3.80 -10.14 11.43
CA ASN A 27 -3.81 -10.07 12.88
C ASN A 27 -5.11 -10.71 13.40
N THR A 28 -4.99 -11.94 13.89
CA THR A 28 -6.14 -12.74 14.37
C THR A 28 -6.80 -12.14 15.61
N LEU A 29 -6.12 -11.28 16.37
CA LEU A 29 -6.69 -10.60 17.54
C LEU A 29 -7.62 -9.46 17.16
N LYS A 30 -7.40 -8.85 15.96
CA LYS A 30 -8.25 -7.78 15.43
C LYS A 30 -9.31 -8.31 14.45
N CYS A 31 -9.13 -9.52 13.91
CA CYS A 31 -9.97 -10.07 12.85
C CYS A 31 -11.29 -10.61 13.39
N ASP A 32 -12.41 -10.11 12.91
CA ASP A 32 -13.78 -10.57 13.21
C ASP A 32 -14.33 -11.60 12.20
N VAL A 33 -13.49 -12.08 11.30
CA VAL A 33 -13.84 -13.07 10.26
C VAL A 33 -14.98 -12.58 9.33
N CYS A 34 -15.09 -11.29 9.05
CA CYS A 34 -16.15 -10.69 8.21
C CYS A 34 -16.10 -11.10 6.72
N LYS A 35 -15.07 -11.82 6.27
CA LYS A 35 -14.87 -12.37 4.90
C LYS A 35 -14.60 -11.34 3.81
N ARG A 36 -14.64 -10.04 4.07
CA ARG A 36 -14.40 -9.00 3.05
C ARG A 36 -13.12 -9.20 2.26
N CYS A 37 -12.01 -9.54 2.93
CA CYS A 37 -10.73 -9.80 2.28
C CYS A 37 -10.78 -10.96 1.27
N ILE A 38 -11.69 -11.91 1.44
CA ILE A 38 -11.91 -13.03 0.52
C ILE A 38 -12.76 -12.57 -0.67
N GLU A 39 -13.84 -11.85 -0.41
CA GLU A 39 -14.79 -11.38 -1.42
C GLU A 39 -14.20 -10.34 -2.35
N GLU A 40 -13.48 -9.35 -1.77
CA GLU A 40 -12.86 -8.24 -2.51
C GLU A 40 -11.54 -8.61 -3.19
N CYS A 41 -10.98 -9.81 -2.95
CA CYS A 41 -9.73 -10.20 -3.56
C CYS A 41 -9.89 -10.48 -5.07
N PRO A 42 -9.35 -9.63 -5.97
CA PRO A 42 -9.52 -9.81 -7.42
C PRO A 42 -8.82 -11.08 -7.93
N PHE A 43 -7.85 -11.61 -7.17
CA PHE A 43 -7.07 -12.81 -7.53
C PHE A 43 -7.58 -14.08 -6.84
N LYS A 44 -8.64 -13.98 -6.02
CA LYS A 44 -9.18 -15.11 -5.24
C LYS A 44 -8.10 -15.87 -4.48
N ALA A 45 -7.19 -15.11 -3.87
CA ALA A 45 -6.00 -15.64 -3.20
C ALA A 45 -6.24 -16.02 -1.74
N TYR A 46 -7.45 -15.82 -1.21
CA TYR A 46 -7.76 -16.15 0.18
C TYR A 46 -8.57 -17.42 0.30
N SER A 47 -8.27 -18.18 1.36
CA SER A 47 -9.04 -19.30 1.87
C SER A 47 -9.12 -19.21 3.39
N PHE A 48 -9.87 -20.09 4.03
CA PHE A 48 -9.84 -20.21 5.49
C PHE A 48 -8.75 -21.19 5.92
N ASP A 49 -8.10 -20.88 7.01
CA ASP A 49 -7.22 -21.83 7.71
C ASP A 49 -8.04 -22.82 8.57
N GLU A 50 -7.36 -23.77 9.22
CA GLU A 50 -7.99 -24.76 10.10
C GLU A 50 -8.71 -24.14 11.30
N LYS A 51 -8.38 -22.91 11.68
CA LYS A 51 -8.99 -22.15 12.78
C LYS A 51 -10.11 -21.23 12.30
N GLY A 52 -10.41 -21.21 11.01
CA GLY A 52 -11.45 -20.36 10.39
C GLY A 52 -11.02 -18.93 10.12
N PHE A 53 -9.72 -18.59 10.22
CA PHE A 53 -9.20 -17.27 9.85
C PHE A 53 -8.81 -17.21 8.37
N PRO A 54 -8.92 -16.03 7.74
CA PRO A 54 -8.50 -15.87 6.35
C PRO A 54 -6.98 -16.01 6.21
N LYS A 55 -6.56 -16.86 5.28
CA LYS A 55 -5.16 -17.13 4.94
C LYS A 55 -4.95 -16.93 3.45
N SER A 56 -3.93 -16.16 3.09
CA SER A 56 -3.59 -15.90 1.69
C SER A 56 -2.71 -17.01 1.10
N ASP A 57 -3.00 -17.36 -0.16
CA ASP A 57 -2.19 -18.28 -0.96
C ASP A 57 -1.04 -17.49 -1.63
N ILE A 58 0.20 -17.87 -1.32
CA ILE A 58 1.43 -17.27 -1.85
C ILE A 58 1.46 -17.26 -3.39
N MET A 59 0.98 -18.31 -4.02
CA MET A 59 1.06 -18.48 -5.47
C MET A 59 0.06 -17.59 -6.21
N LYS A 60 -1.09 -17.33 -5.60
CA LYS A 60 -2.16 -16.52 -6.19
C LYS A 60 -2.06 -15.04 -5.80
N CYS A 61 -1.48 -14.73 -4.65
CA CYS A 61 -1.43 -13.38 -4.13
C CYS A 61 -0.50 -12.47 -4.97
N ARG A 62 -1.03 -11.36 -5.46
CA ARG A 62 -0.27 -10.32 -6.19
C ARG A 62 0.20 -9.17 -5.32
N ARG A 63 -0.02 -9.24 -4.01
CA ARG A 63 0.41 -8.23 -3.02
C ARG A 63 -0.12 -6.83 -3.33
N CYS A 64 -1.30 -6.75 -3.94
CA CYS A 64 -1.92 -5.48 -4.31
C CYS A 64 -2.45 -4.68 -3.10
N GLY A 65 -2.68 -5.33 -1.96
CA GLY A 65 -3.16 -4.68 -0.74
C GLY A 65 -4.65 -4.36 -0.69
N VAL A 66 -5.45 -4.74 -1.70
CA VAL A 66 -6.91 -4.51 -1.68
C VAL A 66 -7.56 -5.09 -0.42
N CYS A 67 -7.10 -6.25 0.04
CA CYS A 67 -7.56 -6.85 1.29
C CYS A 67 -7.24 -5.99 2.54
N MET A 68 -6.15 -5.24 2.54
CA MET A 68 -5.81 -4.27 3.60
C MET A 68 -6.74 -3.06 3.53
N GLY A 69 -6.96 -2.52 2.32
CA GLY A 69 -7.87 -1.40 2.08
C GLY A 69 -9.31 -1.72 2.47
N GLY A 70 -9.81 -2.90 2.13
CA GLY A 70 -11.17 -3.34 2.41
C GLY A 70 -11.40 -3.83 3.85
N CYS A 71 -10.35 -4.00 4.67
CA CYS A 71 -10.51 -4.50 6.03
C CYS A 71 -11.02 -3.41 6.98
N PRO A 72 -12.26 -3.52 7.51
CA PRO A 72 -12.84 -2.46 8.37
C PRO A 72 -12.13 -2.32 9.72
N LEU A 73 -11.48 -3.40 10.19
CA LEU A 73 -10.79 -3.42 11.47
C LEU A 73 -9.28 -3.20 11.34
N ALA A 74 -8.79 -2.86 10.14
CA ALA A 74 -7.37 -2.71 9.88
C ALA A 74 -6.53 -3.92 10.37
N ALA A 75 -7.10 -5.13 10.26
CA ALA A 75 -6.49 -6.35 10.75
C ALA A 75 -5.50 -6.98 9.75
N ILE A 76 -5.35 -6.41 8.55
CA ILE A 76 -4.48 -6.95 7.50
C ILE A 76 -3.40 -5.93 7.18
N SER A 77 -2.15 -6.38 7.15
CA SER A 77 -0.99 -5.59 6.73
C SER A 77 -0.21 -6.32 5.65
N LEU A 78 0.49 -5.56 4.81
CA LEU A 78 1.53 -6.07 3.92
C LEU A 78 2.88 -5.96 4.63
N GLY A 79 3.82 -6.87 4.31
CA GLY A 79 5.14 -6.86 4.94
C GLY A 79 5.92 -5.57 4.72
N GLU A 80 5.76 -4.94 3.55
CA GLU A 80 6.43 -3.67 3.20
C GLU A 80 5.59 -2.42 3.52
N LEU A 81 4.30 -2.58 3.83
CA LEU A 81 3.39 -1.47 4.10
C LEU A 81 2.25 -1.92 5.01
N SER A 82 2.23 -1.40 6.23
CA SER A 82 1.15 -1.61 7.17
C SER A 82 0.31 -0.34 7.37
N ILE A 83 -0.88 -0.49 7.94
CA ILE A 83 -1.73 0.65 8.30
C ILE A 83 -1.05 1.49 9.37
N GLU A 84 -0.35 0.86 10.30
CA GLU A 84 0.43 1.53 11.32
C GLU A 84 1.56 2.39 10.71
N GLN A 85 2.31 1.84 9.75
CA GLN A 85 3.35 2.61 9.03
C GLN A 85 2.77 3.80 8.29
N LEU A 86 1.65 3.62 7.59
CA LEU A 86 0.96 4.74 6.93
C LEU A 86 0.50 5.80 7.93
N SER A 87 -0.01 5.38 9.09
CA SER A 87 -0.40 6.29 10.17
C SER A 87 0.79 7.11 10.68
N GLU A 88 1.91 6.47 10.95
CA GLU A 88 3.14 7.14 11.38
C GLU A 88 3.67 8.12 10.32
N MET A 89 3.64 7.74 9.04
CA MET A 89 4.02 8.64 7.94
C MET A 89 3.13 9.89 7.91
N ILE A 90 1.84 9.75 8.16
CA ILE A 90 0.90 10.88 8.21
C ILE A 90 1.17 11.77 9.44
N ASP A 91 1.50 11.17 10.58
CA ASP A 91 1.80 11.91 11.81
C ASP A 91 3.10 12.73 11.71
N THR A 92 4.00 12.38 10.77
CA THR A 92 5.22 13.16 10.50
C THR A 92 5.01 14.35 9.56
N ILE A 93 3.81 14.54 9.03
CA ILE A 93 3.52 15.68 8.15
C ILE A 93 3.54 16.97 8.97
N ASP A 94 4.59 17.78 8.78
CA ASP A 94 4.75 19.05 9.43
C ASP A 94 4.28 20.19 8.52
N LYS A 95 3.15 20.80 8.89
CA LYS A 95 2.60 21.94 8.16
C LYS A 95 3.39 23.23 8.35
N SER A 96 4.19 23.33 9.40
CA SER A 96 4.98 24.54 9.68
C SER A 96 6.04 24.84 8.61
N CYS A 97 6.40 23.83 7.82
CA CYS A 97 7.32 23.96 6.68
C CYS A 97 6.67 24.51 5.40
N LEU A 98 5.33 24.57 5.39
CA LEU A 98 4.52 25.11 4.30
C LEU A 98 3.98 26.49 4.72
N GLY A 99 3.75 27.40 3.80
CA GLY A 99 3.16 28.71 4.11
C GLY A 99 1.79 28.57 4.79
N ASP A 100 1.47 29.48 5.71
CA ASP A 100 0.25 29.42 6.53
C ASP A 100 -1.07 29.34 5.72
N ASP A 101 -1.06 29.78 4.46
CA ASP A 101 -2.21 29.84 3.56
C ASP A 101 -2.19 28.73 2.47
N GLU A 102 -1.20 27.85 2.43
CA GLU A 102 -1.11 26.82 1.41
C GLU A 102 -1.79 25.50 1.85
N PRO A 103 -2.79 24.99 1.10
CA PRO A 103 -3.44 23.75 1.45
C PRO A 103 -2.50 22.56 1.28
N VAL A 104 -2.44 21.66 2.26
CA VAL A 104 -1.67 20.42 2.21
C VAL A 104 -2.49 19.32 1.54
N ILE A 105 -1.97 18.79 0.44
CA ILE A 105 -2.60 17.71 -0.32
C ILE A 105 -1.79 16.44 -0.17
N LEU A 106 -2.41 15.40 0.38
CA LEU A 106 -1.81 14.07 0.50
C LEU A 106 -2.26 13.18 -0.64
N GLY A 107 -1.31 12.71 -1.44
CA GLY A 107 -1.56 11.81 -2.57
C GLY A 107 -1.18 10.36 -2.25
N PHE A 108 -2.13 9.42 -2.35
CA PHE A 108 -1.83 7.99 -2.38
C PHE A 108 -1.70 7.54 -3.84
N LEU A 109 -0.47 7.21 -4.23
CA LEU A 109 -0.10 7.00 -5.63
C LEU A 109 0.17 5.52 -5.89
N CYS A 110 -0.59 4.91 -6.81
CA CYS A 110 -0.36 3.53 -7.22
C CYS A 110 1.06 3.34 -7.78
N LYS A 111 1.79 2.36 -7.25
CA LYS A 111 3.16 2.01 -7.65
C LYS A 111 3.31 1.77 -9.16
N ASN A 112 2.27 1.23 -9.81
CA ASN A 112 2.38 0.80 -11.20
C ASN A 112 2.33 1.95 -12.21
N ASP A 113 1.47 2.95 -11.97
CA ASP A 113 1.23 4.05 -12.91
C ASP A 113 1.40 5.43 -12.27
N ALA A 114 0.58 5.78 -11.29
CA ALA A 114 0.55 7.14 -10.74
C ALA A 114 1.89 7.58 -10.14
N TYR A 115 2.53 6.71 -9.36
CA TYR A 115 3.84 7.01 -8.78
C TYR A 115 4.93 7.15 -9.85
N ARG A 116 4.89 6.27 -10.86
CA ARG A 116 5.82 6.35 -11.99
C ARG A 116 5.64 7.62 -12.80
N ALA A 117 4.41 8.11 -12.95
CA ALA A 117 4.14 9.36 -13.63
C ALA A 117 4.75 10.56 -12.90
N VAL A 118 4.70 10.56 -11.56
CA VAL A 118 5.36 11.59 -10.73
C VAL A 118 6.88 11.49 -10.84
N ASP A 119 7.43 10.28 -10.81
CA ASP A 119 8.87 10.04 -10.98
C ASP A 119 9.36 10.49 -12.37
N ASP A 120 8.62 10.16 -13.43
CA ASP A 120 8.91 10.59 -14.80
C ASP A 120 8.79 12.13 -14.97
N ALA A 121 7.83 12.76 -14.29
CA ALA A 121 7.73 14.21 -14.25
C ALA A 121 8.99 14.85 -13.63
N GLY A 122 9.49 14.27 -12.51
CA GLY A 122 10.73 14.69 -11.89
C GLY A 122 11.94 14.56 -12.83
N LEU A 123 12.06 13.44 -13.55
CA LEU A 123 13.12 13.22 -14.54
C LEU A 123 13.07 14.22 -15.69
N LYS A 124 11.88 14.66 -16.08
CA LYS A 124 11.67 15.68 -17.12
C LYS A 124 11.77 17.12 -16.61
N GLY A 125 12.06 17.32 -15.33
CA GLY A 125 12.14 18.63 -14.71
C GLY A 125 10.80 19.37 -14.59
N ILE A 126 9.69 18.65 -14.68
CA ILE A 126 8.35 19.19 -14.47
C ILE A 126 8.16 19.39 -12.96
N LYS A 127 7.87 20.64 -12.57
CA LYS A 127 7.64 20.98 -11.16
C LYS A 127 6.16 20.82 -10.81
N TYR A 128 5.88 20.25 -9.65
CA TYR A 128 4.57 20.27 -9.03
C TYR A 128 4.62 21.04 -7.70
N PRO A 129 3.48 21.51 -7.19
CA PRO A 129 3.44 22.32 -5.98
C PRO A 129 4.09 21.62 -4.77
N PRO A 130 4.86 22.34 -3.91
CA PRO A 130 5.56 21.75 -2.77
C PRO A 130 4.60 21.24 -1.67
N ASN A 131 3.37 21.73 -1.65
CA ASN A 131 2.30 21.32 -0.74
C ASN A 131 1.61 20.00 -1.13
N PHE A 132 2.06 19.34 -2.21
CA PHE A 132 1.63 18.00 -2.58
C PHE A 132 2.61 16.96 -2.05
N LEU A 133 2.13 16.09 -1.16
CA LEU A 133 2.90 15.01 -0.53
C LEU A 133 2.43 13.67 -1.07
N GLY A 134 3.29 12.98 -1.82
CA GLY A 134 2.95 11.69 -2.44
C GLY A 134 3.44 10.50 -1.63
N ILE A 135 2.53 9.60 -1.24
CA ILE A 135 2.84 8.30 -0.65
C ILE A 135 2.61 7.21 -1.69
N MET A 136 3.65 6.42 -1.94
CA MET A 136 3.53 5.27 -2.83
C MET A 136 2.78 4.13 -2.14
N VAL A 137 1.74 3.63 -2.80
CA VAL A 137 0.97 2.46 -2.36
C VAL A 137 1.00 1.36 -3.43
N PRO A 138 0.90 0.07 -3.06
CA PRO A 138 0.94 -1.03 -4.05
C PRO A 138 -0.17 -0.93 -5.09
N CYS A 139 -1.36 -0.55 -4.66
CA CYS A 139 -2.54 -0.30 -5.49
C CYS A 139 -3.41 0.76 -4.82
N ALA A 140 -4.13 1.56 -5.59
CA ALA A 140 -5.09 2.52 -5.04
C ALA A 140 -6.12 1.86 -4.11
N GLY A 141 -6.54 0.63 -4.42
CA GLY A 141 -7.44 -0.16 -3.57
C GLY A 141 -6.85 -0.62 -2.23
N SER A 142 -5.55 -0.38 -1.97
CA SER A 142 -4.95 -0.68 -0.66
C SER A 142 -5.17 0.42 0.39
N VAL A 143 -5.68 1.59 -0.03
CA VAL A 143 -5.92 2.71 0.87
C VAL A 143 -7.14 2.44 1.73
N ASN A 144 -6.92 2.32 3.04
CA ASN A 144 -7.97 2.04 4.00
C ASN A 144 -8.69 3.33 4.42
N GLY A 145 -10.02 3.25 4.62
CA GLY A 145 -10.82 4.39 5.08
C GLY A 145 -10.34 4.99 6.41
N ALA A 146 -9.79 4.17 7.31
CA ALA A 146 -9.22 4.64 8.56
C ALA A 146 -8.00 5.56 8.34
N ILE A 147 -7.18 5.29 7.33
CA ILE A 147 -6.03 6.12 6.95
C ILE A 147 -6.49 7.46 6.36
N ILE A 148 -7.56 7.45 5.57
CA ILE A 148 -8.18 8.68 5.05
C ILE A 148 -8.70 9.55 6.21
N ALA A 149 -9.45 8.94 7.14
CA ALA A 149 -9.97 9.64 8.32
C ALA A 149 -8.83 10.19 9.20
N LYS A 150 -7.76 9.40 9.38
CA LYS A 150 -6.57 9.84 10.12
C LYS A 150 -5.92 11.06 9.46
N ALA A 151 -5.70 11.03 8.14
CA ALA A 151 -5.08 12.15 7.41
C ALA A 151 -5.91 13.44 7.55
N ILE A 152 -7.22 13.36 7.42
CA ILE A 152 -8.12 14.50 7.64
C ILE A 152 -8.02 15.02 9.08
N SER A 153 -8.01 14.12 10.08
CA SER A 153 -7.92 14.50 11.49
C SER A 153 -6.57 15.13 11.86
N THR A 154 -5.49 14.81 11.14
CA THR A 154 -4.16 15.43 11.31
C THR A 154 -4.11 16.82 10.66
N GLY A 155 -5.16 17.19 9.93
CA GLY A 155 -5.33 18.51 9.33
C GLY A 155 -4.84 18.61 7.88
N VAL A 156 -4.72 17.51 7.17
CA VAL A 156 -4.53 17.50 5.72
C VAL A 156 -5.77 18.07 5.06
N ASP A 157 -5.60 19.04 4.15
CA ASP A 157 -6.71 19.79 3.54
C ASP A 157 -7.32 19.07 2.34
N GLY A 158 -6.54 18.23 1.67
CA GLY A 158 -7.02 17.44 0.52
C GLY A 158 -6.37 16.07 0.42
N ILE A 159 -7.13 15.10 -0.09
CA ILE A 159 -6.64 13.75 -0.34
C ILE A 159 -6.85 13.42 -1.80
N LEU A 160 -5.78 12.97 -2.46
CA LEU A 160 -5.79 12.43 -3.81
C LEU A 160 -5.49 10.93 -3.78
N ILE A 161 -6.33 10.13 -4.40
CA ILE A 161 -6.05 8.71 -4.62
C ILE A 161 -5.93 8.49 -6.13
N ALA A 162 -4.71 8.20 -6.58
CA ALA A 162 -4.43 8.00 -7.99
C ALA A 162 -4.09 6.55 -8.29
N GLY A 163 -4.92 5.92 -9.10
CA GLY A 163 -4.81 4.52 -9.53
C GLY A 163 -4.30 4.36 -10.96
N CYS A 164 -4.43 3.14 -11.48
CA CYS A 164 -4.23 2.85 -12.88
C CYS A 164 -5.41 3.39 -13.71
N PRO A 165 -5.20 3.80 -14.96
CA PRO A 165 -6.30 4.16 -15.86
C PRO A 165 -7.19 2.93 -16.11
N ASP A 166 -8.47 3.17 -16.35
CA ASP A 166 -9.39 2.14 -16.82
C ASP A 166 -8.98 1.73 -18.25
N ASN A 167 -8.85 0.41 -18.45
CA ASN A 167 -8.58 -0.18 -19.76
C ASN A 167 -9.87 -0.61 -20.45
#